data_6aa48596ad1e569fb8765528cf722944
#
_entry.id   6aa48596ad1e569fb8765528cf722944
#
_cell.length_a   1.000
_cell.length_b   1.000
_cell.length_c   1.000
_cell.angle_alpha   90.00
_cell.angle_beta   90.00
_cell.angle_gamma   90.00
#
_symmetry.space_group_name_H-M   'P 1'
#
loop_
_entity.id
_entity.type
_entity.pdbx_description
1 polymer ?
#
loop_
_entity_poly.entity_id
_entity_poly.type
_entity_poly.pdbx_seq_one_letter_code
_entity_poly.pdbx_strand_id
1 'polypeptide(L)' 'MTNKTTKYKKIDSVLKEKLRTIFVQGELDTQGFRVLYKVEDLAIEYDVSVNTLYKLIQRENWKQKQEEFQINYQ' A
#
# COMPACT_ATOMS: atom_id res chain seq x y z
N MET A 1 8.11 28.86 3.20
CA MET A 1 7.98 28.35 2.86
C MET A 1 7.47 27.61 2.57
N THR A 2 7.23 27.71 2.57
CA THR A 2 6.85 27.06 2.33
C THR A 2 6.29 26.27 2.01
N ASN A 3 6.11 26.13 1.94
CA ASN A 3 5.57 25.33 1.60
C ASN A 3 5.30 24.39 1.55
N LYS A 4 5.38 24.35 1.90
CA LYS A 4 5.28 23.49 1.93
C LYS A 4 4.78 22.56 1.59
N THR A 5 4.93 23.07 1.71
CA THR A 5 3.97 22.26 1.36
C THR A 5 4.25 20.85 1.19
N THR A 6 3.57 20.14 1.66
CA THR A 6 3.75 18.74 1.65
C THR A 6 3.73 18.19 0.25
N LYS A 7 4.85 17.75 -0.18
CA LYS A 7 4.90 17.12 -1.47
C LYS A 7 4.99 15.63 -1.28
N TYR A 8 3.97 14.95 -1.71
CA TYR A 8 3.98 13.51 -1.67
C TYR A 8 4.84 12.96 -2.80
N LYS A 9 5.43 11.82 -2.58
CA LYS A 9 6.19 11.15 -3.62
C LYS A 9 5.28 10.74 -4.74
N LYS A 10 5.79 10.84 -5.95
CA LYS A 10 5.09 10.36 -7.11
C LYS A 10 5.18 8.85 -7.15
N ILE A 11 4.08 8.20 -7.44
CA ILE A 11 4.08 6.74 -7.49
C ILE A 11 4.49 6.30 -8.89
N ASP A 12 5.76 5.98 -9.03
CA ASP A 12 6.27 5.42 -10.28
C ASP A 12 6.06 3.90 -10.28
N SER A 13 6.52 3.23 -11.33
CA SER A 13 6.27 1.80 -11.46
C SER A 13 6.98 0.98 -10.39
N VAL A 14 8.16 1.40 -9.97
CA VAL A 14 8.89 0.69 -8.93
C VAL A 14 8.17 0.82 -7.59
N LEU A 15 7.79 2.03 -7.24
CA LEU A 15 7.07 2.26 -5.99
C LEU A 15 5.70 1.60 -6.02
N LYS A 16 5.03 1.63 -7.17
CA LYS A 16 3.74 0.99 -7.30
C LYS A 16 3.82 -0.51 -7.01
N GLU A 17 4.84 -1.18 -7.56
CA GLU A 17 5.02 -2.61 -7.30
C GLU A 17 5.26 -2.88 -5.84
N LYS A 18 6.07 -2.05 -5.20
CA LYS A 18 6.35 -2.22 -3.79
C LYS A 18 5.08 -2.04 -2.95
N LEU A 19 4.32 -1.00 -3.23
CA LEU A 19 3.07 -0.74 -2.53
C LEU A 19 2.07 -1.87 -2.74
N ARG A 20 1.97 -2.34 -3.98
CA ARG A 20 1.07 -3.43 -4.30
C ARG A 20 1.44 -4.69 -3.52
N THR A 21 2.71 -5.03 -3.51
CA THR A 21 3.16 -6.23 -2.81
C THR A 21 2.83 -6.14 -1.32
N ILE A 22 3.13 -5.00 -0.71
CA ILE A 22 2.88 -4.84 0.72
C ILE A 22 1.39 -4.84 1.02
N PHE A 23 0.60 -4.16 0.19
CA PHE A 23 -0.83 -4.11 0.41
C PHE A 23 -1.47 -5.49 0.27
N VAL A 24 -1.06 -6.24 -0.76
CA VAL A 24 -1.65 -7.55 -1.05
C VAL A 24 -1.20 -8.59 -0.02
N GLN A 25 0.07 -8.62 0.29
CA GLN A 25 0.63 -9.68 1.11
C GLN A 25 0.78 -9.32 2.59
N GLY A 26 0.84 -8.03 2.89
CA GLY A 26 1.11 -7.61 4.25
C GLY A 26 2.58 -7.81 4.60
N GLU A 27 2.87 -7.65 5.89
CA GLU A 27 4.21 -7.87 6.40
C GLU A 27 4.16 -8.79 7.60
N LEU A 28 5.23 -9.51 7.83
CA LEU A 28 5.33 -10.36 9.00
C LEU A 28 5.72 -9.52 10.21
N ASP A 29 5.01 -9.71 11.31
CA ASP A 29 5.40 -9.03 12.55
C ASP A 29 6.53 -9.81 13.21
N THR A 30 6.92 -9.38 14.42
CA THR A 30 8.04 -10.00 15.11
C THR A 30 7.76 -11.42 15.52
N GLN A 31 6.50 -11.82 15.55
CA GLN A 31 6.12 -13.18 15.93
C GLN A 31 5.82 -14.06 14.73
N GLY A 32 6.01 -13.53 13.54
CA GLY A 32 5.79 -14.29 12.32
C GLY A 32 4.37 -14.28 11.80
N PHE A 33 3.49 -13.49 12.40
CA PHE A 33 2.12 -13.36 11.90
C PHE A 33 2.06 -12.30 10.82
N ARG A 34 1.23 -12.55 9.82
CA ARG A 34 1.06 -11.62 8.72
C ARG A 34 0.07 -10.53 9.10
N VAL A 35 0.50 -9.29 8.93
CA VAL A 35 -0.30 -8.13 9.28
C VAL A 35 -0.57 -7.32 8.03
N LEU A 36 -1.84 -7.00 7.79
CA LEU A 36 -2.22 -6.17 6.64
C LEU A 36 -2.22 -4.71 7.04
N TYR A 37 -1.77 -3.87 6.14
CA TYR A 37 -1.75 -2.43 6.36
C TYR A 37 -3.11 -1.82 6.05
N LYS A 38 -3.48 -0.81 6.81
CA LYS A 38 -4.54 0.10 6.38
C LYS A 38 -3.96 1.03 5.32
N VAL A 39 -4.83 1.46 4.40
CA VAL A 39 -4.38 2.33 3.32
C VAL A 39 -3.74 3.60 3.87
N GLU A 40 -4.34 4.18 4.91
CA GLU A 40 -3.81 5.40 5.51
C GLU A 40 -2.40 5.20 6.06
N ASP A 41 -2.18 4.08 6.74
CA ASP A 41 -0.87 3.79 7.32
C ASP A 41 0.17 3.57 6.23
N LEU A 42 -0.22 2.88 5.18
CA LEU A 42 0.69 2.64 4.07
C LEU A 42 1.06 3.94 3.37
N ALA A 43 0.09 4.83 3.20
CA ALA A 43 0.35 6.13 2.59
C ALA A 43 1.34 6.95 3.41
N ILE A 44 1.19 6.93 4.74
CA ILE A 44 2.09 7.64 5.63
C ILE A 44 3.49 7.05 5.55
N GLU A 45 3.58 5.75 5.57
CA GLU A 45 4.87 5.06 5.56
C GLU A 45 5.67 5.38 4.31
N TYR A 46 5.00 5.46 3.17
CA TYR A 46 5.66 5.68 1.89
C TYR A 46 5.55 7.10 1.37
N ASP A 47 4.96 7.99 2.19
CA ASP A 47 4.94 9.41 1.88
C ASP A 47 4.21 9.71 0.58
N VAL A 48 3.09 9.03 0.37
CA VAL A 48 2.26 9.22 -0.82
C VAL A 48 0.88 9.69 -0.41
N SER A 49 0.16 10.27 -1.38
CA SER A 49 -1.19 10.76 -1.12
C SER A 49 -2.13 9.59 -0.90
N VAL A 50 -2.90 9.63 0.18
CA VAL A 50 -3.85 8.57 0.47
C VAL A 50 -4.93 8.50 -0.60
N ASN A 51 -5.34 9.63 -1.14
CA ASN A 51 -6.35 9.64 -2.20
C ASN A 51 -5.83 8.98 -3.47
N THR A 52 -4.58 9.27 -3.81
CA THR A 52 -3.97 8.64 -4.97
C THR A 52 -3.85 7.13 -4.76
N LEU A 53 -3.47 6.74 -3.57
CA LEU A 53 -3.34 5.32 -3.26
C LEU A 53 -4.68 4.60 -3.33
N TYR A 54 -5.75 5.22 -2.81
CA TYR A 54 -7.09 4.64 -2.92
C TYR A 54 -7.50 4.45 -4.37
N LYS A 55 -7.24 5.46 -5.20
CA LYS A 55 -7.59 5.36 -6.61
C LYS A 55 -6.84 4.24 -7.30
N LEU A 56 -5.57 4.09 -6.95
CA LEU A 56 -4.74 3.05 -7.53
C LEU A 56 -5.24 1.66 -7.12
N ILE A 57 -5.59 1.51 -5.86
CA ILE A 57 -6.10 0.25 -5.34
C ILE A 57 -7.37 -0.15 -6.08
N GLN A 58 -8.28 0.81 -6.27
CA GLN A 58 -9.51 0.53 -6.98
C GLN A 58 -9.28 0.23 -8.45
N ARG A 59 -8.46 1.04 -9.10
CA ARG A 59 -8.24 0.90 -10.53
C ARG A 59 -7.60 -0.44 -10.88
N GLU A 60 -6.70 -0.92 -10.04
CA GLU A 60 -5.97 -2.14 -10.33
C GLU A 60 -6.46 -3.34 -9.53
N ASN A 61 -7.57 -3.20 -8.82
CA ASN A 61 -8.20 -4.31 -8.11
C ASN A 61 -7.28 -4.96 -7.08
N TRP A 62 -6.52 -4.15 -6.35
CA TRP A 62 -5.60 -4.68 -5.35
C TRP A 62 -6.35 -5.39 -4.22
N LYS A 63 -7.56 -4.95 -3.93
CA LYS A 63 -8.35 -5.55 -2.87
C LYS A 63 -8.69 -7.00 -3.21
N GLN A 64 -9.05 -7.24 -4.46
CA GLN A 64 -9.33 -8.59 -4.91
C GLN A 64 -8.07 -9.45 -4.86
N LYS A 65 -6.94 -8.89 -5.28
CA LYS A 65 -5.67 -9.60 -5.22
C LYS A 65 -5.30 -9.95 -3.79
N GLN A 66 -5.60 -9.05 -2.86
CA GLN A 66 -5.35 -9.30 -1.45
C GLN A 66 -6.18 -10.48 -0.95
N GLU A 67 -7.45 -10.50 -1.31
CA GLU A 67 -8.33 -11.59 -0.91
C GLU A 67 -7.87 -12.91 -1.49
N GLU A 68 -7.47 -12.91 -2.73
CA GLU A 68 -6.98 -14.13 -3.38
C GLU A 68 -5.71 -14.64 -2.71
N PHE A 69 -4.83 -13.72 -2.36
CA PHE A 69 -3.60 -14.10 -1.68
C PHE A 69 -3.89 -14.74 -0.32
N GLN A 70 -4.81 -14.15 0.44
CA GLN A 70 -5.16 -14.68 1.76
C GLN A 70 -5.74 -16.08 1.66
N ILE A 71 -6.59 -16.31 0.68
CA ILE A 71 -7.19 -17.61 0.48
C ILE A 71 -6.13 -18.65 0.13
N ASN A 72 -5.26 -18.33 -0.81
CA ASN A 72 -4.26 -19.27 -1.30
C ASN A 72 -3.17 -19.53 -0.27
N TYR A 73 -2.95 -18.58 0.62
CA TYR A 73 -1.87 -18.69 1.57
C TYR A 73 -2.23 -19.58 2.75
N GLN A 74 -3.51 -19.78 2.98
CA GLN A 74 -3.95 -20.67 4.02
C GLN A 74 -3.82 -22.12 3.59
#